data_7b8cb3e6310b3d9c638eba2c8ed93114
#
_entry.id   7b8cb3e6310b3d9c638eba2c8ed93114
#
_cell.length_a   1.000
_cell.length_b   1.000
_cell.length_c   1.000
_cell.angle_alpha   90.00
_cell.angle_beta   90.00
_cell.angle_gamma   90.00
#
_symmetry.space_group_name_H-M   'P 1'
#
loop_
_entity.id
_entity.type
_entity.pdbx_description
1 polymer ?
#
loop_
_entity_poly.entity_id
_entity_poly.type
_entity_poly.pdbx_seq_one_letter_code
_entity_poly.pdbx_strand_id
1 'polypeptide(L)'
;MYQVTEKENWNLGGKIIHRYKLDGYMIELKDASASLTLQNVVIDGAQYSVAAENAAETDSIIKAANGGTIELKSGAILGNNKAAQFGSGILANNGVKITMEKELERLRNLRRD
;
A
#
# COMPACT_ATOMS: atom_id res chain seq x y z
N MET A 1 1.29 -8.83 -9.86
CA MET A 1 0.40 -8.22 -8.84
C MET A 1 -0.20 -9.31 -7.96
N TYR A 2 -0.16 -9.09 -6.66
CA TYR A 2 -0.76 -10.02 -5.71
C TYR A 2 -2.20 -9.59 -5.41
N GLN A 3 -3.16 -10.52 -5.52
CA GLN A 3 -4.56 -10.23 -5.26
C GLN A 3 -5.00 -10.80 -3.90
N VAL A 4 -5.53 -9.93 -3.04
CA VAL A 4 -6.12 -10.32 -1.76
C VAL A 4 -7.59 -10.61 -2.00
N THR A 5 -8.02 -11.85 -1.74
CA THR A 5 -9.40 -12.28 -2.00
C THR A 5 -10.18 -12.56 -0.73
N GLU A 6 -9.51 -12.64 0.41
CA GLU A 6 -10.14 -12.88 1.70
C GLU A 6 -9.33 -12.15 2.76
N LYS A 7 -9.39 -12.57 4.01
CA LYS A 7 -8.69 -11.90 5.11
C LYS A 7 -7.24 -12.36 5.17
N GLU A 8 -6.29 -11.42 5.09
CA GLU A 8 -4.87 -11.71 5.21
C GLU A 8 -4.23 -10.78 6.24
N ASN A 9 -3.29 -11.30 6.98
CA ASN A 9 -2.55 -10.58 8.00
C ASN A 9 -1.05 -10.79 7.77
N TRP A 10 -0.37 -9.73 7.39
CA TRP A 10 1.07 -9.78 7.10
C TRP A 10 1.84 -9.12 8.24
N ASN A 11 2.46 -9.94 9.08
CA ASN A 11 3.38 -9.50 10.12
C ASN A 11 4.72 -10.17 9.81
N LEU A 12 5.61 -9.44 9.13
CA LEU A 12 6.77 -10.03 8.49
C LEU A 12 8.09 -9.67 9.15
N GLY A 13 8.06 -9.23 10.41
CA GLY A 13 9.29 -9.02 11.17
C GLY A 13 10.20 -7.94 10.62
N GLY A 14 9.63 -6.93 9.98
CA GLY A 14 10.42 -5.82 9.44
C GLY A 14 10.96 -6.06 8.04
N LYS A 15 10.55 -7.12 7.38
CA LYS A 15 11.00 -7.41 6.01
C LYS A 15 10.54 -6.33 5.05
N ILE A 16 11.31 -6.18 3.97
CA ILE A 16 11.03 -5.23 2.90
C ILE A 16 10.59 -5.99 1.66
N ILE A 17 9.45 -5.61 1.11
CA ILE A 17 8.94 -6.14 -0.15
C ILE A 17 9.12 -5.05 -1.19
N HIS A 18 9.86 -5.33 -2.25
CA HIS A 18 10.16 -4.37 -3.30
C HIS A 18 9.35 -4.63 -4.56
N ARG A 19 8.91 -3.54 -5.19
CA ARG A 19 8.47 -3.62 -6.58
C ARG A 19 9.71 -3.88 -7.44
N TYR A 20 9.60 -4.78 -8.40
CA TYR A 20 10.70 -5.04 -9.33
C TYR A 20 10.15 -5.10 -10.76
N LYS A 21 10.44 -4.07 -11.54
CA LYS A 21 10.06 -3.97 -12.96
C LYS A 21 8.55 -4.16 -13.20
N LEU A 22 7.73 -3.66 -12.27
CA LEU A 22 6.27 -3.76 -12.35
C LEU A 22 5.69 -2.35 -12.41
N ASP A 23 5.00 -2.02 -13.49
CA ASP A 23 4.38 -0.70 -13.67
C ASP A 23 3.03 -0.60 -12.97
N GLY A 24 2.34 -1.71 -12.74
CA GLY A 24 1.01 -1.73 -12.16
C GLY A 24 1.00 -1.71 -10.63
N TYR A 25 -0.16 -1.99 -10.07
CA TYR A 25 -0.31 -2.12 -8.62
C TYR A 25 0.48 -3.31 -8.11
N MET A 26 1.00 -3.20 -6.90
CA MET A 26 1.68 -4.34 -6.27
C MET A 26 0.67 -5.28 -5.63
N ILE A 27 -0.37 -4.73 -5.03
CA ILE A 27 -1.39 -5.48 -4.29
C ILE A 27 -2.76 -4.96 -4.69
N GLU A 28 -3.71 -5.86 -4.88
CA GLU A 28 -5.10 -5.48 -5.14
C GLU A 28 -6.04 -6.21 -4.20
N LEU A 29 -6.96 -5.49 -3.57
CA LEU A 29 -8.07 -6.07 -2.85
C LEU A 29 -9.21 -6.31 -3.85
N LYS A 30 -9.67 -7.56 -3.95
CA LYS A 30 -10.62 -7.97 -4.97
C LYS A 30 -11.98 -7.29 -4.82
N ASP A 31 -12.55 -7.32 -3.61
CA ASP A 31 -13.87 -6.78 -3.34
C ASP A 31 -14.07 -6.54 -1.84
N ALA A 32 -15.33 -6.30 -1.43
CA ALA A 32 -15.67 -5.95 -0.05
C ALA A 32 -15.34 -7.06 0.95
N SER A 33 -15.16 -8.30 0.51
CA SER A 33 -14.80 -9.39 1.41
C SER A 33 -13.30 -9.48 1.68
N ALA A 34 -12.49 -8.74 0.95
CA ALA A 34 -11.04 -8.76 1.12
C ALA A 34 -10.62 -7.84 2.26
N SER A 35 -9.65 -8.29 3.04
CA SER A 35 -9.10 -7.51 4.15
C SER A 35 -7.60 -7.76 4.23
N LEU A 36 -6.83 -6.70 4.34
CA LEU A 36 -5.38 -6.78 4.44
C LEU A 36 -4.91 -6.00 5.66
N THR A 37 -4.26 -6.68 6.58
CA THR A 37 -3.62 -6.07 7.73
C THR A 37 -2.11 -6.16 7.55
N LEU A 38 -1.43 -5.02 7.64
CA LEU A 38 0.03 -4.93 7.51
C LEU A 38 0.63 -4.51 8.84
N GLN A 39 1.64 -5.25 9.29
CA GLN A 39 2.36 -4.99 10.53
C GLN A 39 3.82 -5.40 10.36
N ASN A 40 4.74 -4.58 10.82
CA ASN A 40 6.18 -4.86 10.73
C ASN A 40 6.62 -5.30 9.33
N VAL A 41 6.20 -4.54 8.33
CA VAL A 41 6.57 -4.80 6.94
C VAL A 41 6.70 -3.48 6.21
N VAL A 42 7.71 -3.39 5.36
CA VAL A 42 7.92 -2.23 4.48
C VAL A 42 7.56 -2.67 3.06
N ILE A 43 6.62 -1.97 2.45
CA ILE A 43 6.31 -2.20 1.05
C ILE A 43 6.86 -1.03 0.25
N ASP A 44 7.88 -1.31 -0.53
CA ASP A 44 8.67 -0.31 -1.26
C ASP A 44 8.24 -0.30 -2.72
N GLY A 45 7.66 0.79 -3.17
CA GLY A 45 7.24 0.96 -4.56
C GLY A 45 8.40 0.92 -5.53
N ALA A 46 9.63 1.07 -5.03
CA ALA A 46 10.87 0.98 -5.80
C ALA A 46 10.80 1.73 -7.12
N GLN A 47 10.39 2.98 -7.04
CA GLN A 47 10.24 3.87 -8.19
C GLN A 47 11.46 3.82 -9.12
N TYR A 48 12.64 3.72 -8.52
CA TYR A 48 13.90 3.68 -9.24
C TYR A 48 14.11 2.43 -10.09
N SER A 49 13.30 1.39 -9.89
CA SER A 49 13.41 0.15 -10.66
C SER A 49 12.55 0.17 -11.92
N VAL A 50 11.73 1.21 -12.10
CA VAL A 50 10.88 1.38 -13.27
C VAL A 50 11.66 2.19 -14.32
N ALA A 51 11.54 1.83 -15.60
CA ALA A 51 12.23 2.56 -16.66
C ALA A 51 11.86 4.05 -16.59
N ALA A 52 12.83 4.91 -16.90
CA ALA A 52 12.66 6.36 -16.76
C ALA A 52 11.42 6.89 -17.50
N GLU A 53 11.17 6.38 -18.70
CA GLU A 53 10.01 6.79 -19.48
C GLU A 53 8.68 6.35 -18.89
N ASN A 54 8.70 5.35 -18.03
CA ASN A 54 7.49 4.81 -17.39
C ASN A 54 7.34 5.26 -15.94
N ALA A 55 8.31 5.96 -15.39
CA ALA A 55 8.31 6.31 -13.97
C ALA A 55 7.08 7.12 -13.56
N ALA A 56 6.56 7.96 -14.47
CA ALA A 56 5.39 8.78 -14.20
C ALA A 56 4.07 8.00 -14.35
N GLU A 57 4.13 6.78 -14.85
CA GLU A 57 2.96 5.93 -15.09
C GLU A 57 2.83 4.81 -14.07
N THR A 58 3.71 4.80 -13.07
CA THR A 58 3.64 3.82 -12.01
C THR A 58 2.33 3.95 -11.24
N ASP A 59 1.69 2.83 -10.95
CA ASP A 59 0.45 2.81 -10.21
C ASP A 59 0.70 2.77 -8.70
N SER A 60 -0.37 2.92 -7.92
CA SER A 60 -0.30 2.85 -6.46
C SER A 60 0.25 1.51 -6.00
N ILE A 61 0.74 1.46 -4.77
CA ILE A 61 1.19 0.20 -4.17
C ILE A 61 0.00 -0.73 -3.99
N ILE A 62 -1.09 -0.23 -3.39
CA ILE A 62 -2.30 -1.01 -3.14
C ILE A 62 -3.48 -0.38 -3.87
N LYS A 63 -4.26 -1.21 -4.55
CA LYS A 63 -5.52 -0.81 -5.17
C LYS A 63 -6.67 -1.51 -4.46
N ALA A 64 -7.68 -0.74 -4.05
CA ALA A 64 -8.90 -1.27 -3.45
C ALA A 64 -10.09 -0.53 -4.06
N ALA A 65 -10.42 -0.86 -5.30
CA ALA A 65 -11.43 -0.15 -6.06
C ALA A 65 -12.87 -0.65 -5.83
N ASN A 66 -13.01 -1.84 -5.26
CA ASN A 66 -14.31 -2.50 -5.13
C ASN A 66 -14.68 -2.79 -3.67
N GLY A 67 -14.26 -1.94 -2.76
CA GLY A 67 -14.47 -2.14 -1.33
C GLY A 67 -13.34 -2.91 -0.69
N GLY A 68 -13.53 -3.26 0.57
CA GLY A 68 -12.53 -3.98 1.36
C GLY A 68 -12.01 -3.17 2.53
N THR A 69 -11.10 -3.77 3.28
CA THR A 69 -10.54 -3.16 4.47
C THR A 69 -9.02 -3.26 4.44
N ILE A 70 -8.36 -2.14 4.75
CA ILE A 70 -6.91 -2.09 4.91
C ILE A 70 -6.62 -1.57 6.31
N GLU A 71 -5.83 -2.31 7.07
CA GLU A 71 -5.42 -1.90 8.40
C GLU A 71 -3.90 -1.81 8.46
N LEU A 72 -3.39 -0.65 8.85
CA LEU A 72 -1.95 -0.42 9.02
C LEU A 72 -1.64 -0.39 10.51
N LYS A 73 -0.85 -1.35 10.95
CA LYS A 73 -0.43 -1.46 12.34
C LYS A 73 1.03 -1.07 12.49
N SER A 74 1.50 -1.09 13.73
CA SER A 74 2.85 -0.66 14.08
C SER A 74 3.91 -1.28 13.16
N GLY A 75 4.79 -0.44 12.64
CA GLY A 75 5.89 -0.88 11.77
C GLY A 75 5.51 -1.09 10.31
N ALA A 76 4.27 -0.80 9.92
CA ALA A 76 3.87 -0.88 8.51
C ALA A 76 4.25 0.42 7.79
N ILE A 77 4.96 0.30 6.68
CA ILE A 77 5.40 1.44 5.88
C ILE A 77 5.12 1.17 4.40
N LEU A 78 4.49 2.14 3.75
CA LEU A 78 4.33 2.15 2.30
C LEU A 78 5.13 3.34 1.78
N GLY A 79 6.08 3.11 0.91
CA GLY A 79 6.94 4.21 0.48
C GLY A 79 7.56 4.05 -0.90
N ASN A 80 8.32 5.06 -1.31
CA ASN A 80 9.07 5.11 -2.56
C ASN A 80 8.23 4.79 -3.77
N ASN A 81 7.02 5.39 -3.86
CA ASN A 81 6.15 5.14 -4.99
C ASN A 81 5.65 6.45 -5.57
N LYS A 82 5.41 6.44 -6.87
CA LYS A 82 4.85 7.58 -7.59
C LYS A 82 3.78 7.07 -8.53
N ALA A 83 2.58 7.59 -8.40
CA ALA A 83 1.47 7.24 -9.28
C ALA A 83 1.19 8.39 -10.24
N ALA A 84 0.80 8.05 -11.45
CA ALA A 84 0.54 9.05 -12.49
C ALA A 84 -0.67 9.92 -12.19
N GLN A 85 -1.69 9.39 -11.53
CA GLN A 85 -2.96 10.09 -11.33
C GLN A 85 -3.36 10.26 -9.88
N PHE A 86 -3.55 9.18 -9.14
CA PHE A 86 -4.12 9.21 -7.80
C PHE A 86 -3.20 8.50 -6.82
N GLY A 87 -3.40 8.75 -5.55
CA GLY A 87 -2.70 8.20 -4.40
C GLY A 87 -1.53 7.26 -4.66
N SER A 88 -0.32 7.67 -4.28
CA SER A 88 0.85 6.84 -4.54
C SER A 88 0.93 5.60 -3.64
N GLY A 89 0.39 5.66 -2.43
CA GLY A 89 0.37 4.51 -1.53
C GLY A 89 -0.84 3.63 -1.78
N ILE A 90 -2.03 4.18 -1.58
CA ILE A 90 -3.27 3.44 -1.68
C ILE A 90 -4.24 4.19 -2.57
N LEU A 91 -4.79 3.49 -3.56
CA LEU A 91 -5.91 3.98 -4.36
C LEU A 91 -7.16 3.27 -3.84
N ALA A 92 -8.05 4.01 -3.19
CA ALA A 92 -9.23 3.46 -2.54
C ALA A 92 -10.48 4.22 -2.95
N ASN A 93 -11.54 3.48 -3.28
CA ASN A 93 -12.85 4.05 -3.58
C ASN A 93 -13.92 3.02 -3.23
N ASN A 94 -15.18 3.35 -3.48
CA ASN A 94 -16.32 2.45 -3.25
C ASN A 94 -16.42 1.90 -1.83
N GLY A 95 -16.27 2.77 -0.83
CA GLY A 95 -16.50 2.39 0.54
C GLY A 95 -15.37 1.61 1.20
N VAL A 96 -14.17 1.68 0.65
CA VAL A 96 -13.00 1.05 1.27
C VAL A 96 -12.77 1.68 2.64
N LYS A 97 -12.52 0.83 3.64
CA LYS A 97 -12.22 1.26 4.99
C LYS A 97 -10.72 1.13 5.23
N ILE A 98 -10.09 2.25 5.61
CA ILE A 98 -8.66 2.28 5.93
C ILE A 98 -8.53 2.71 7.39
N THR A 99 -7.85 1.88 8.19
CA THR A 99 -7.59 2.19 9.59
C THR A 99 -6.10 2.20 9.86
N MET A 100 -5.70 2.98 10.86
CA MET A 100 -4.30 3.14 11.24
C MET A 100 -4.22 3.17 12.75
N GLU A 101 -3.25 2.48 13.33
CA GLU A 101 -3.05 2.50 14.78
C GLU A 101 -2.72 3.91 15.27
N LYS A 102 -3.15 4.20 16.50
CA LYS A 102 -2.92 5.51 17.11
C LYS A 102 -1.45 5.92 17.14
N GLU A 103 -0.56 4.96 17.33
CA GLU A 103 0.87 5.26 17.35
C GLU A 103 1.35 5.80 16.01
N LEU A 104 0.89 5.21 14.92
CA LEU A 104 1.25 5.67 13.58
C LEU A 104 0.69 7.07 13.32
N GLU A 105 -0.54 7.32 13.73
CA GLU A 105 -1.16 8.64 13.59
C GLU A 105 -0.39 9.69 14.37
N ARG A 106 0.00 9.37 15.60
CA ARG A 106 0.74 10.29 16.45
C ARG A 106 2.11 10.63 15.85
N LEU A 107 2.84 9.66 15.35
CA LEU A 107 4.13 9.89 14.72
C LEU A 107 3.99 10.77 13.47
N ARG A 108 2.96 10.52 12.70
CA ARG A 108 2.70 11.33 11.50
C ARG A 108 2.39 12.78 11.87
N ASN A 109 1.62 13.01 12.92
CA ASN A 109 1.29 14.34 13.38
C ASN A 109 2.51 15.10 13.90
N LEU A 110 3.40 14.42 14.59
CA LEU A 110 4.64 15.01 15.05
C LEU A 110 5.52 15.48 13.89
N ARG A 111 5.51 14.76 12.80
CA ARG A 111 6.29 15.13 11.63
C ARG A 111 5.79 16.37 10.90
N ARG A 112 4.57 16.77 11.15
CA ARG A 112 3.99 17.97 10.52
C ARG A 112 4.48 19.25 11.15
N ASP A 113 4.96 19.16 12.34
CA ASP A 113 5.44 20.31 13.11
C ASP A 113 6.92 20.53 12.83
#